data_9441a0c4cb22e642122162a55e0692b4
#
_entry.id   9441a0c4cb22e642122162a55e0692b4
#
_cell.length_a   1.000
_cell.length_b   1.000
_cell.length_c   1.000
_cell.angle_alpha   90.00
_cell.angle_beta   90.00
_cell.angle_gamma   90.00
#
_symmetry.space_group_name_H-M   'P 1'
#
loop_
_entity.id
_entity.type
_entity.pdbx_description
1 polymer ?
#
loop_
_entity_poly.entity_id
_entity_poly.type
_entity_poly.pdbx_seq_one_letter_code
_entity_poly.pdbx_strand_id
1 'polypeptide(L)'
;MMQALKGSLVALVTPMMENDDIDYKSLESLIDWHIEQGTNGIVSVGTTGESATLDVKDHLDVIKHTVDYANSRIPIIAGTGANSTTEAIELTEESKKHGADYALIVTPYYNKPNQNGLIKHYLKIADSVDIPQILYNVPSRTAVSYTHLTLPTIYSV
;
A
#
# COMPACT_ATOMS: atom_id res chain seq x y z
N MET A 1 -20.36 -7.46 -2.15
CA MET A 1 -19.51 -8.17 -1.16
C MET A 1 -18.09 -8.15 -1.70
N MET A 2 -17.14 -7.61 -0.94
CA MET A 2 -15.73 -7.65 -1.33
C MET A 2 -15.23 -9.09 -1.35
N GLN A 3 -14.55 -9.47 -2.42
CA GLN A 3 -13.91 -10.77 -2.52
C GLN A 3 -12.68 -10.76 -1.60
N ALA A 4 -12.56 -11.75 -0.71
CA ALA A 4 -11.38 -11.86 0.15
C ALA A 4 -10.12 -12.06 -0.71
N LEU A 5 -9.06 -11.29 -0.43
CA LEU A 5 -7.76 -11.49 -1.07
C LEU A 5 -7.23 -12.89 -0.78
N LYS A 6 -6.82 -13.60 -1.84
CA LYS A 6 -6.27 -14.96 -1.75
C LYS A 6 -5.18 -15.15 -2.81
N GLY A 7 -4.27 -16.06 -2.56
CA GLY A 7 -3.25 -16.46 -3.52
C GLY A 7 -1.99 -15.59 -3.46
N SER A 8 -1.36 -15.37 -4.60
CA SER A 8 -0.10 -14.63 -4.74
C SER A 8 -0.36 -13.14 -4.95
N LEU A 9 0.16 -12.33 -4.06
CA LEU A 9 0.12 -10.87 -4.15
C LEU A 9 1.55 -10.37 -4.40
N VAL A 10 1.78 -9.66 -5.49
CA VAL A 10 3.11 -9.15 -5.82
C VAL A 10 3.33 -7.77 -5.25
N ALA A 11 4.45 -7.55 -4.58
CA ALA A 11 4.96 -6.21 -4.30
C ALA A 11 5.70 -5.72 -5.56
N LEU A 12 5.03 -4.92 -6.37
CA LEU A 12 5.54 -4.49 -7.67
C LEU A 12 6.64 -3.43 -7.50
N VAL A 13 7.65 -3.48 -8.36
CA VAL A 13 8.64 -2.40 -8.48
C VAL A 13 8.01 -1.18 -9.15
N THR A 14 8.57 0.00 -8.91
CA THR A 14 8.25 1.21 -9.67
C THR A 14 9.35 1.42 -10.71
N PRO A 15 9.13 1.10 -11.99
CA PRO A 15 10.14 1.31 -13.02
C PRO A 15 10.45 2.79 -13.18
N MET A 16 11.75 3.10 -13.37
CA MET A 16 12.24 4.46 -13.56
C MET A 16 13.13 4.53 -14.79
N MET A 17 13.15 5.68 -15.45
CA MET A 17 14.04 5.99 -16.55
C MET A 17 15.42 6.40 -16.02
N GLU A 18 16.43 6.55 -16.91
CA GLU A 18 17.78 7.00 -16.53
C GLU A 18 17.82 8.41 -15.91
N ASN A 19 16.80 9.21 -16.13
CA ASN A 19 16.65 10.57 -15.58
C ASN A 19 15.78 10.62 -14.32
N ASP A 20 15.53 9.48 -13.68
CA ASP A 20 14.72 9.28 -12.49
C ASP A 20 13.20 9.52 -12.66
N ASP A 21 12.71 9.82 -13.87
CA ASP A 21 11.27 9.88 -14.15
C ASP A 21 10.63 8.48 -14.08
N ILE A 22 9.34 8.40 -13.71
CA ILE A 22 8.60 7.13 -13.69
C ILE A 22 8.40 6.60 -15.12
N ASP A 23 8.81 5.35 -15.36
CA ASP A 23 8.56 4.65 -16.63
C ASP A 23 7.21 3.93 -16.60
N TYR A 24 6.16 4.69 -16.88
CA TYR A 24 4.80 4.17 -16.92
C TYR A 24 4.61 3.06 -17.96
N LYS A 25 5.34 3.10 -19.07
CA LYS A 25 5.24 2.06 -20.11
C LYS A 25 5.77 0.70 -19.63
N SER A 26 6.88 0.72 -18.93
CA SER A 26 7.40 -0.49 -18.30
C SER A 26 6.49 -0.97 -17.15
N LEU A 27 5.89 -0.05 -16.39
CA LEU A 27 4.91 -0.38 -15.34
C LEU A 27 3.70 -1.09 -15.94
N GLU A 28 3.12 -0.59 -17.03
CA GLU A 28 2.01 -1.20 -17.77
C GLU A 28 2.36 -2.63 -18.22
N SER A 29 3.54 -2.79 -18.80
CA SER A 29 4.02 -4.10 -19.25
C SER A 29 4.16 -5.12 -18.10
N LEU A 30 4.59 -4.66 -16.92
CA LEU A 30 4.67 -5.50 -15.72
C LEU A 30 3.27 -5.87 -15.20
N ILE A 31 2.33 -4.94 -15.20
CA ILE A 31 0.94 -5.20 -14.79
C ILE A 31 0.33 -6.27 -15.69
N ASP A 32 0.45 -6.13 -17.02
CA ASP A 32 -0.06 -7.11 -17.97
C ASP A 32 0.59 -8.48 -17.77
N TRP A 33 1.93 -8.52 -17.63
CA TRP A 33 2.63 -9.77 -17.38
C TRP A 33 2.14 -10.48 -16.11
N HIS A 34 1.96 -9.74 -15.01
CA HIS A 34 1.45 -10.33 -13.77
C HIS A 34 0.02 -10.87 -13.90
N ILE A 35 -0.84 -10.15 -14.63
CA ILE A 35 -2.21 -10.62 -14.89
C ILE A 35 -2.16 -11.92 -15.72
N GLU A 36 -1.34 -11.96 -16.77
CA GLU A 36 -1.17 -13.15 -17.63
C GLU A 36 -0.58 -14.35 -16.87
N GLN A 37 0.32 -14.12 -15.92
CA GLN A 37 0.90 -15.18 -15.08
C GLN A 37 -0.01 -15.63 -13.93
N GLY A 38 -1.21 -15.08 -13.80
CA GLY A 38 -2.18 -15.49 -12.79
C GLY A 38 -1.90 -14.96 -11.38
N THR A 39 -1.17 -13.85 -11.25
CA THR A 39 -1.05 -13.13 -10.00
C THR A 39 -2.43 -12.69 -9.50
N ASN A 40 -2.66 -12.73 -8.19
CA ASN A 40 -3.99 -12.52 -7.61
C ASN A 40 -4.21 -11.10 -7.04
N GLY A 41 -3.17 -10.28 -6.99
CA GLY A 41 -3.24 -8.88 -6.60
C GLY A 41 -1.89 -8.19 -6.73
N ILE A 42 -1.90 -6.89 -6.94
CA ILE A 42 -0.71 -6.06 -7.09
C ILE A 42 -0.64 -5.06 -5.93
N VAL A 43 0.48 -5.06 -5.21
CA VAL A 43 0.80 -3.99 -4.27
C VAL A 43 1.58 -2.92 -5.05
N SER A 44 0.93 -1.78 -5.27
CA SER A 44 1.51 -0.59 -5.89
C SER A 44 2.14 0.29 -4.82
N VAL A 45 3.35 0.76 -5.08
CA VAL A 45 4.12 1.66 -4.19
C VAL A 45 4.22 1.13 -2.74
N GLY A 46 4.49 -0.19 -2.61
CA GLY A 46 4.96 -0.77 -1.36
C GLY A 46 6.45 -0.50 -1.16
N THR A 47 7.08 -1.20 -0.21
CA THR A 47 8.53 -1.07 0.05
C THR A 47 9.37 -1.41 -1.19
N THR A 48 8.97 -2.44 -1.96
CA THR A 48 9.63 -2.82 -3.21
C THR A 48 9.45 -1.76 -4.31
N GLY A 49 8.34 -1.06 -4.29
CA GLY A 49 8.04 0.06 -5.18
C GLY A 49 8.61 1.40 -4.71
N GLU A 50 9.55 1.38 -3.75
CA GLU A 50 10.33 2.53 -3.31
C GLU A 50 9.51 3.68 -2.69
N SER A 51 8.41 3.31 -1.99
CA SER A 51 7.47 4.27 -1.39
C SER A 51 8.11 5.37 -0.53
N ALA A 52 9.23 5.06 0.15
CA ALA A 52 9.88 6.01 1.07
C ALA A 52 10.74 7.08 0.35
N THR A 53 11.01 6.92 -0.93
CA THR A 53 11.89 7.80 -1.73
C THR A 53 11.15 8.54 -2.84
N LEU A 54 9.92 8.15 -3.15
CA LEU A 54 9.05 8.90 -4.04
C LEU A 54 8.47 10.12 -3.32
N ASP A 55 8.36 11.24 -4.00
CA ASP A 55 7.57 12.35 -3.47
C ASP A 55 6.07 11.99 -3.45
N VAL A 56 5.28 12.72 -2.66
CA VAL A 56 3.85 12.43 -2.47
C VAL A 56 3.08 12.44 -3.78
N LYS A 57 3.45 13.33 -4.70
CA LYS A 57 2.77 13.45 -6.00
C LYS A 57 3.03 12.21 -6.84
N ASP A 58 4.29 11.84 -7.03
CA ASP A 58 4.67 10.68 -7.84
C ASP A 58 4.15 9.37 -7.20
N HIS A 59 4.17 9.27 -5.88
CA HIS A 59 3.58 8.17 -5.13
C HIS A 59 2.10 7.96 -5.51
N LEU A 60 1.31 9.02 -5.45
CA LEU A 60 -0.12 8.97 -5.78
C LEU A 60 -0.38 8.78 -7.28
N ASP A 61 0.44 9.39 -8.13
CA ASP A 61 0.33 9.27 -9.59
C ASP A 61 0.59 7.82 -10.03
N VAL A 62 1.59 7.12 -9.44
CA VAL A 62 1.86 5.70 -9.71
C VAL A 62 0.69 4.82 -9.27
N ILE A 63 0.14 5.05 -8.07
CA ILE A 63 -1.04 4.29 -7.59
C ILE A 63 -2.22 4.50 -8.54
N LYS A 64 -2.53 5.77 -8.86
CA LYS A 64 -3.60 6.12 -9.78
C LYS A 64 -3.42 5.45 -11.14
N HIS A 65 -2.25 5.57 -11.74
CA HIS A 65 -1.94 4.95 -13.02
C HIS A 65 -2.08 3.42 -12.99
N THR A 66 -1.60 2.78 -11.91
CA THR A 66 -1.74 1.33 -11.71
C THR A 66 -3.21 0.92 -11.66
N VAL A 67 -4.06 1.64 -10.93
CA VAL A 67 -5.50 1.38 -10.84
C VAL A 67 -6.18 1.58 -12.20
N ASP A 68 -5.94 2.72 -12.83
CA ASP A 68 -6.56 3.06 -14.13
C ASP A 68 -6.18 2.03 -15.21
N TYR A 69 -4.89 1.66 -15.30
CA TYR A 69 -4.40 0.71 -16.28
C TYR A 69 -4.86 -0.72 -16.00
N ALA A 70 -4.85 -1.14 -14.75
CA ALA A 70 -5.34 -2.46 -14.36
C ALA A 70 -6.84 -2.63 -14.70
N ASN A 71 -7.61 -1.56 -14.65
CA ASN A 71 -9.01 -1.50 -15.05
C ASN A 71 -9.84 -2.66 -14.47
N SER A 72 -9.74 -2.88 -13.19
CA SER A 72 -10.42 -3.95 -12.43
C SER A 72 -10.10 -5.40 -12.89
N ARG A 73 -9.05 -5.61 -13.70
CA ARG A 73 -8.59 -6.95 -14.10
C ARG A 73 -7.93 -7.72 -12.97
N ILE A 74 -7.42 -7.02 -11.97
CA ILE A 74 -6.73 -7.54 -10.80
C ILE A 74 -6.89 -6.57 -9.63
N PRO A 75 -7.06 -7.03 -8.39
CA PRO A 75 -7.11 -6.13 -7.22
C PRO A 75 -5.82 -5.33 -7.02
N ILE A 76 -5.96 -4.05 -6.72
CA ILE A 76 -4.84 -3.15 -6.43
C ILE A 76 -4.81 -2.79 -4.94
N ILE A 77 -3.67 -3.09 -4.33
CA ILE A 77 -3.37 -2.76 -2.94
C ILE A 77 -2.42 -1.56 -2.95
N ALA A 78 -2.87 -0.41 -2.50
CA ALA A 78 -2.04 0.78 -2.43
C ALA A 78 -1.14 0.78 -1.19
N GLY A 79 0.16 0.97 -1.36
CA GLY A 79 1.08 1.17 -0.25
C GLY A 79 0.95 2.60 0.28
N THR A 80 0.22 2.80 1.37
CA THR A 80 -0.12 4.13 1.89
C THR A 80 0.38 4.39 3.31
N GLY A 81 1.11 3.42 3.89
CA GLY A 81 1.69 3.58 5.22
C GLY A 81 2.83 4.62 5.23
N ALA A 82 2.81 5.48 6.23
CA ALA A 82 3.85 6.46 6.51
C ALA A 82 4.18 6.47 8.01
N ASN A 83 5.29 7.11 8.39
CA ASN A 83 5.63 7.28 9.80
C ASN A 83 4.86 8.45 10.45
N SER A 84 4.27 9.33 9.66
CA SER A 84 3.29 10.34 10.08
C SER A 84 1.87 9.77 9.92
N THR A 85 1.09 9.79 10.99
CA THR A 85 -0.32 9.33 10.94
C THR A 85 -1.17 10.18 9.99
N THR A 86 -0.93 11.50 9.95
CA THR A 86 -1.64 12.42 9.07
C THR A 86 -1.35 12.10 7.61
N GLU A 87 -0.09 11.94 7.25
CA GLU A 87 0.32 11.58 5.89
C GLU A 87 -0.24 10.21 5.47
N ALA A 88 -0.22 9.20 6.36
CA ALA A 88 -0.82 7.90 6.07
C ALA A 88 -2.34 8.00 5.82
N ILE A 89 -3.05 8.88 6.53
CA ILE A 89 -4.47 9.14 6.28
C ILE A 89 -4.67 9.79 4.91
N GLU A 90 -3.90 10.83 4.59
CA GLU A 90 -3.98 11.56 3.32
C GLU A 90 -3.69 10.64 2.13
N LEU A 91 -2.60 9.87 2.19
CA LEU A 91 -2.26 8.89 1.16
C LEU A 91 -3.36 7.82 0.99
N THR A 92 -3.91 7.34 2.10
CA THR A 92 -4.97 6.31 2.06
C THR A 92 -6.27 6.87 1.48
N GLU A 93 -6.63 8.11 1.84
CA GLU A 93 -7.82 8.78 1.34
C GLU A 93 -7.73 9.02 -0.18
N GLU A 94 -6.60 9.57 -0.65
CA GLU A 94 -6.39 9.83 -2.08
C GLU A 94 -6.32 8.51 -2.88
N SER A 95 -5.64 7.49 -2.37
CA SER A 95 -5.60 6.18 -3.03
C SER A 95 -6.99 5.54 -3.14
N LYS A 96 -7.83 5.68 -2.12
CA LYS A 96 -9.24 5.27 -2.18
C LYS A 96 -10.01 6.04 -3.25
N LYS A 97 -9.84 7.36 -3.34
CA LYS A 97 -10.48 8.20 -4.38
C LYS A 97 -10.05 7.79 -5.78
N HIS A 98 -8.80 7.34 -5.94
CA HIS A 98 -8.28 6.80 -7.20
C HIS A 98 -8.78 5.39 -7.52
N GLY A 99 -9.48 4.72 -6.60
CA GLY A 99 -10.09 3.42 -6.82
C GLY A 99 -9.26 2.22 -6.38
N ALA A 100 -8.27 2.39 -5.50
CA ALA A 100 -7.58 1.28 -4.88
C ALA A 100 -8.56 0.41 -4.07
N ASP A 101 -8.40 -0.91 -4.14
CA ASP A 101 -9.26 -1.87 -3.45
C ASP A 101 -8.88 -2.05 -1.97
N TYR A 102 -7.59 -1.93 -1.66
CA TYR A 102 -7.01 -2.14 -0.32
C TYR A 102 -5.88 -1.15 -0.07
N ALA A 103 -5.61 -0.90 1.20
CA ALA A 103 -4.45 -0.13 1.65
C ALA A 103 -3.45 -1.02 2.41
N LEU A 104 -2.17 -0.97 2.07
CA LEU A 104 -1.08 -1.61 2.80
C LEU A 104 -0.40 -0.58 3.69
N ILE A 105 -0.58 -0.73 5.01
CA ILE A 105 -0.08 0.22 6.00
C ILE A 105 1.14 -0.35 6.70
N VAL A 106 2.33 0.14 6.35
CA VAL A 106 3.57 -0.24 7.02
C VAL A 106 3.62 0.31 8.44
N THR A 107 4.18 -0.45 9.36
CA THR A 107 4.52 0.04 10.70
C THR A 107 5.37 1.33 10.59
N PRO A 108 5.06 2.40 11.35
CA PRO A 108 5.86 3.62 11.32
C PRO A 108 7.34 3.33 11.54
N TYR A 109 8.16 3.81 10.62
CA TYR A 109 9.61 3.67 10.61
C TYR A 109 10.28 4.94 11.17
N TYR A 110 11.54 4.85 11.58
CA TYR A 110 12.36 5.93 12.12
C TYR A 110 11.95 6.39 13.54
N ASN A 111 10.71 6.81 13.77
CA ASN A 111 10.20 7.35 15.05
C ASN A 111 9.87 6.29 16.11
N LYS A 112 9.89 5.00 15.76
CA LYS A 112 9.81 3.83 16.67
C LYS A 112 8.71 3.95 17.73
N PRO A 113 7.43 4.01 17.34
CA PRO A 113 6.33 4.10 18.30
C PRO A 113 6.27 2.87 19.22
N ASN A 114 5.81 3.05 20.45
CA ASN A 114 5.49 1.95 21.34
C ASN A 114 4.16 1.27 20.92
N GLN A 115 3.79 0.16 21.56
CA GLN A 115 2.60 -0.62 21.18
C GLN A 115 1.30 0.20 21.24
N ASN A 116 1.12 1.04 22.26
CA ASN A 116 -0.05 1.92 22.35
C ASN A 116 -0.08 2.97 21.24
N GLY A 117 1.09 3.48 20.84
CA GLY A 117 1.23 4.38 19.71
C GLY A 117 0.86 3.71 18.38
N LEU A 118 1.30 2.45 18.17
CA LEU A 118 0.92 1.66 17.00
C LEU A 118 -0.60 1.44 16.92
N ILE A 119 -1.21 1.02 18.03
CA ILE A 119 -2.67 0.83 18.08
C ILE A 119 -3.39 2.13 17.69
N LYS A 120 -3.00 3.26 18.29
CA LYS A 120 -3.62 4.55 17.98
C LYS A 120 -3.40 4.98 16.54
N HIS A 121 -2.21 4.72 15.98
CA HIS A 121 -1.89 5.01 14.58
C HIS A 121 -2.82 4.27 13.63
N TYR A 122 -2.90 2.94 13.74
CA TYR A 122 -3.73 2.12 12.87
C TYR A 122 -5.23 2.39 13.05
N LEU A 123 -5.70 2.52 14.29
CA LEU A 123 -7.11 2.85 14.55
C LEU A 123 -7.47 4.21 13.95
N LYS A 124 -6.60 5.23 14.09
CA LYS A 124 -6.87 6.56 13.55
C LYS A 124 -6.99 6.55 12.03
N ILE A 125 -6.19 5.76 11.33
CA ILE A 125 -6.29 5.59 9.88
C ILE A 125 -7.60 4.87 9.53
N ALA A 126 -7.92 3.77 10.23
CA ALA A 126 -9.13 2.99 9.99
C ALA A 126 -10.43 3.79 10.25
N ASP A 127 -10.43 4.61 11.30
CA ASP A 127 -11.57 5.48 11.62
C ASP A 127 -11.74 6.64 10.62
N SER A 128 -10.64 7.02 9.93
CA SER A 128 -10.67 8.16 8.99
C SER A 128 -11.05 7.75 7.58
N VAL A 129 -10.66 6.55 7.12
CA VAL A 129 -10.85 6.12 5.73
C VAL A 129 -11.46 4.72 5.67
N ASP A 130 -12.65 4.63 5.11
CA ASP A 130 -13.37 3.36 4.90
C ASP A 130 -12.81 2.61 3.68
N ILE A 131 -11.66 1.97 3.86
CA ILE A 131 -11.00 1.07 2.92
C ILE A 131 -10.40 -0.10 3.71
N PRO A 132 -10.43 -1.34 3.22
CA PRO A 132 -9.78 -2.45 3.89
C PRO A 132 -8.28 -2.24 4.04
N GLN A 133 -7.75 -2.46 5.23
CA GLN A 133 -6.36 -2.23 5.55
C GLN A 133 -5.62 -3.54 5.81
N ILE A 134 -4.43 -3.64 5.25
CA ILE A 134 -3.47 -4.72 5.50
C ILE A 134 -2.33 -4.12 6.34
N LEU A 135 -2.17 -4.61 7.56
CA LEU A 135 -1.11 -4.15 8.44
C LEU A 135 0.21 -4.85 8.06
N TYR A 136 1.22 -4.05 7.72
CA TYR A 136 2.51 -4.57 7.26
C TYR A 136 3.59 -4.38 8.32
N ASN A 137 4.11 -5.51 8.83
CA ASN A 137 5.16 -5.56 9.84
C ASN A 137 6.49 -5.98 9.23
N VAL A 138 7.49 -5.10 9.27
CA VAL A 138 8.82 -5.33 8.70
C VAL A 138 9.91 -4.85 9.67
N PRO A 139 10.16 -5.56 10.79
CA PRO A 139 11.02 -5.10 11.87
C PRO A 139 12.45 -4.77 11.44
N SER A 140 12.97 -5.42 10.41
CA SER A 140 14.31 -5.16 9.85
C SER A 140 14.46 -3.75 9.25
N ARG A 141 13.35 -3.12 8.86
CA ARG A 141 13.32 -1.77 8.27
C ARG A 141 12.79 -0.71 9.23
N THR A 142 11.87 -1.10 10.12
CA THR A 142 11.19 -0.16 11.03
C THR A 142 11.80 -0.14 12.42
N ALA A 143 12.55 -1.17 12.80
CA ALA A 143 13.02 -1.45 14.15
C ALA A 143 11.88 -1.50 15.20
N VAL A 144 10.66 -1.76 14.75
CA VAL A 144 9.45 -1.90 15.57
C VAL A 144 8.70 -3.14 15.10
N SER A 145 8.13 -3.89 16.03
CA SER A 145 7.22 -5.00 15.74
C SER A 145 5.98 -4.88 16.61
N TYR A 146 4.83 -5.23 16.06
CA TYR A 146 3.65 -5.46 16.87
C TYR A 146 3.57 -6.94 17.27
N THR A 147 3.37 -7.20 18.57
CA THR A 147 3.28 -8.57 19.10
C THR A 147 1.84 -8.96 19.45
N HIS A 148 0.99 -8.00 19.79
CA HIS A 148 -0.40 -8.21 20.20
C HIS A 148 -1.29 -7.03 19.79
N LEU A 149 -1.42 -6.79 18.48
CA LEU A 149 -2.45 -5.87 17.99
C LEU A 149 -3.79 -6.63 17.99
N THR A 150 -4.52 -6.59 19.10
CA THR A 150 -5.94 -6.86 19.08
C THR A 150 -6.63 -5.60 18.59
N LEU A 151 -6.61 -5.37 17.29
CA LEU A 151 -7.56 -4.46 16.68
C LEU A 151 -8.94 -5.04 16.87
N PRO A 152 -9.95 -4.26 17.27
CA PRO A 152 -11.31 -4.74 17.20
C PRO A 152 -11.53 -5.28 15.79
N THR A 153 -11.90 -6.54 15.68
CA THR A 153 -11.94 -7.29 14.42
C THR A 153 -13.02 -6.67 13.54
N ILE A 154 -12.64 -5.65 12.79
CA ILE A 154 -13.53 -5.11 11.77
C ILE A 154 -13.42 -5.97 10.51
N TYR A 155 -12.30 -6.66 10.33
CA TYR A 155 -12.12 -7.64 9.26
C TYR A 155 -11.17 -8.76 9.72
N SER A 156 -11.72 -9.90 10.08
CA SER A 156 -10.97 -11.14 10.09
C SER A 156 -10.79 -11.60 8.63
N VAL A 157 -9.57 -11.66 8.16
CA VAL A 157 -9.20 -12.40 6.96
C VAL A 157 -9.14 -13.88 7.28
#